data_6761434054db7c20b78b3664c320b922
#
_entry.id   6761434054db7c20b78b3664c320b922
#
_cell.length_a   1.000
_cell.length_b   1.000
_cell.length_c   1.000
_cell.angle_alpha   90.00
_cell.angle_beta   90.00
_cell.angle_gamma   90.00
#
_symmetry.space_group_name_H-M   'P 1'
#
loop_
_entity.id
_entity.type
_entity.pdbx_description
1 polymer ?
#
loop_
_entity_poly.entity_id
_entity_poly.type
_entity_poly.pdbx_seq_one_letter_code
_entity_poly.pdbx_strand_id
1 'polypeptide(L)'
;MKKYLTLIITFFFLTSAHADMSNNDKSKAWDCVGIYMANYFLPPGEEFEYGMKEKSISTAKVLKEYALEIGIQEKDWDAGVNKAVDKHYGSKYDEAKTEKCHSFVESFVPNGAERVKKVVQTLY
;
A
#
# COMPACT_ATOMS: atom_id res chain seq x y z
N MET A 1 -29.89 -20.18 39.88
CA MET A 1 -29.68 -19.52 39.66
C MET A 1 -28.61 -19.05 39.22
N LYS A 2 -28.06 -18.86 38.80
CA LYS A 2 -27.09 -18.57 38.55
C LYS A 2 -26.58 -18.78 37.32
N LYS A 3 -26.50 -18.86 36.62
CA LYS A 3 -26.16 -19.24 35.47
C LYS A 3 -26.07 -18.19 34.58
N TYR A 4 -25.78 -17.23 34.74
CA TYR A 4 -25.92 -16.24 33.95
C TYR A 4 -24.75 -15.71 33.40
N LEU A 5 -23.90 -15.77 33.77
CA LEU A 5 -22.89 -15.17 33.43
C LEU A 5 -22.21 -15.58 32.36
N THR A 6 -22.27 -16.07 31.68
CA THR A 6 -21.59 -16.64 30.82
C THR A 6 -21.39 -16.01 29.57
N LEU A 7 -21.91 -15.29 29.09
CA LEU A 7 -21.76 -14.82 27.92
C LEU A 7 -20.84 -13.83 27.67
N ILE A 8 -20.28 -13.25 28.26
CA ILE A 8 -19.44 -12.29 28.10
C ILE A 8 -18.30 -12.55 27.27
N ILE A 9 -17.78 -13.60 27.22
CA ILE A 9 -16.69 -13.90 26.55
C ILE A 9 -16.62 -13.69 25.14
N THR A 10 -17.56 -13.76 24.44
CA THR A 10 -17.48 -13.71 23.11
C THR A 10 -16.90 -12.54 22.48
N PHE A 11 -16.81 -11.49 23.07
CA PHE A 11 -16.38 -10.36 22.45
C PHE A 11 -14.99 -10.30 22.08
N PHE A 12 -14.18 -10.89 22.74
CA PHE A 12 -12.83 -10.76 22.50
C PHE A 12 -12.41 -11.19 21.17
N PHE A 13 -13.10 -12.05 20.56
CA PHE A 13 -12.65 -12.53 19.34
C PHE A 13 -12.68 -11.52 18.28
N LEU A 14 -13.48 -10.57 18.41
CA LEU A 14 -13.62 -9.62 17.36
C LEU A 14 -12.38 -8.81 17.23
N THR A 15 -11.71 -8.55 18.29
CA THR A 15 -10.56 -7.70 18.18
C THR A 15 -9.42 -8.42 17.59
N SER A 16 -9.36 -9.71 17.70
CA SER A 16 -8.23 -10.39 17.17
C SER A 16 -8.37 -10.64 15.69
N ALA A 17 -9.47 -10.26 15.12
CA ALA A 17 -9.66 -10.47 13.70
C ALA A 17 -8.82 -9.54 12.86
N HIS A 18 -8.25 -8.51 13.43
CA HIS A 18 -7.45 -7.60 12.65
C HIS A 18 -6.07 -8.17 12.56
N ALA A 19 -5.74 -8.68 11.41
CA ALA A 19 -4.44 -9.23 11.22
C ALA A 19 -3.50 -8.14 10.82
N ASP A 20 -2.34 -8.12 11.40
CA ASP A 20 -1.33 -7.20 10.98
C ASP A 20 -0.73 -7.68 9.68
N MET A 21 -0.14 -6.79 8.97
CA MET A 21 0.64 -7.12 7.81
C MET A 21 1.87 -7.89 8.24
N SER A 22 2.19 -8.98 7.57
CA SER A 22 3.41 -9.73 7.87
C SER A 22 4.64 -8.88 7.54
N ASN A 23 5.78 -9.20 8.12
CA ASN A 23 7.01 -8.47 7.83
C ASN A 23 7.37 -8.57 6.35
N ASN A 24 7.11 -9.70 5.72
CA ASN A 24 7.39 -9.87 4.31
C ASN A 24 6.49 -8.96 3.47
N ASP A 25 5.22 -8.87 3.80
CA ASP A 25 4.29 -8.01 3.08
C ASP A 25 4.59 -6.53 3.31
N LYS A 26 5.01 -6.16 4.52
CA LYS A 26 5.45 -4.78 4.79
C LYS A 26 6.64 -4.41 3.91
N SER A 27 7.62 -5.29 3.84
CA SER A 27 8.80 -5.04 3.00
C SER A 27 8.44 -4.89 1.55
N LYS A 28 7.55 -5.73 1.05
CA LYS A 28 7.09 -5.63 -0.34
C LYS A 28 6.32 -4.36 -0.57
N ALA A 29 5.43 -4.00 0.34
CA ALA A 29 4.63 -2.79 0.22
C ALA A 29 5.51 -1.54 0.21
N TRP A 30 6.46 -1.45 1.14
CA TRP A 30 7.38 -0.31 1.19
C TRP A 30 8.25 -0.23 -0.07
N ASP A 31 8.77 -1.37 -0.53
CA ASP A 31 9.58 -1.40 -1.73
C ASP A 31 8.78 -0.93 -2.95
N CYS A 32 7.54 -1.36 -3.05
CA CYS A 32 6.66 -0.91 -4.13
C CYS A 32 6.38 0.59 -4.06
N VAL A 33 6.15 1.14 -2.86
CA VAL A 33 5.97 2.58 -2.73
C VAL A 33 7.24 3.32 -3.18
N GLY A 34 8.41 2.80 -2.83
CA GLY A 34 9.68 3.38 -3.28
C GLY A 34 9.80 3.40 -4.80
N ILE A 35 9.42 2.31 -5.46
CA ILE A 35 9.40 2.20 -6.91
C ILE A 35 8.40 3.20 -7.51
N TYR A 36 7.20 3.29 -6.95
CA TYR A 36 6.19 4.22 -7.44
C TYR A 36 6.63 5.67 -7.28
N MET A 37 7.28 6.01 -6.19
CA MET A 37 7.77 7.36 -5.99
C MET A 37 8.91 7.69 -6.96
N ALA A 38 9.79 6.73 -7.23
CA ALA A 38 10.83 6.91 -8.25
C ALA A 38 10.21 7.16 -9.62
N ASN A 39 9.14 6.44 -9.96
CA ASN A 39 8.42 6.65 -11.21
C ASN A 39 7.79 8.05 -11.26
N TYR A 40 7.20 8.46 -10.15
CA TYR A 40 6.53 9.76 -10.09
C TYR A 40 7.52 10.91 -10.25
N PHE A 41 8.74 10.76 -9.72
CA PHE A 41 9.73 11.81 -9.79
C PHE A 41 10.70 11.70 -10.99
N LEU A 42 10.36 10.89 -11.98
CA LEU A 42 11.18 10.85 -13.20
C LEU A 42 11.21 12.22 -13.88
N PRO A 43 12.35 12.61 -14.43
CA PRO A 43 12.44 13.87 -15.16
C PRO A 43 11.46 13.92 -16.33
N PRO A 44 11.04 15.11 -16.73
CA PRO A 44 10.20 15.26 -17.91
C PRO A 44 10.88 14.65 -19.13
N GLY A 45 10.14 13.91 -19.92
CA GLY A 45 10.68 13.25 -21.10
C GLY A 45 11.14 11.83 -20.87
N GLU A 46 11.15 11.37 -19.61
CA GLU A 46 11.46 9.98 -19.31
C GLU A 46 10.21 9.18 -18.96
N GLU A 47 9.07 9.68 -19.31
CA GLU A 47 7.81 8.97 -19.12
C GLU A 47 7.63 7.97 -20.24
N PHE A 48 7.32 6.73 -19.88
CA PHE A 48 7.20 5.67 -20.86
C PHE A 48 5.78 5.45 -21.33
N GLU A 49 4.81 5.86 -20.57
CA GLU A 49 3.43 5.78 -21.02
C GLU A 49 2.58 6.83 -20.34
N TYR A 50 1.52 7.21 -21.01
CA TYR A 50 0.61 8.22 -20.50
C TYR A 50 -0.08 7.73 -19.24
N GLY A 51 -0.10 8.57 -18.24
CA GLY A 51 -0.76 8.23 -16.98
C GLY A 51 0.06 7.40 -16.02
N MET A 52 1.29 7.05 -16.37
CA MET A 52 2.16 6.25 -15.50
C MET A 52 2.41 6.91 -14.16
N LYS A 53 2.68 8.21 -14.15
CA LYS A 53 2.97 8.94 -12.91
C LYS A 53 1.74 9.01 -12.00
N GLU A 54 0.59 9.28 -12.59
CA GLU A 54 -0.67 9.36 -11.85
C GLU A 54 -1.03 8.01 -11.24
N LYS A 55 -0.85 6.95 -11.99
CA LYS A 55 -1.10 5.61 -11.48
C LYS A 55 -0.13 5.25 -10.36
N SER A 56 1.13 5.61 -10.51
CA SER A 56 2.15 5.33 -9.49
C SER A 56 1.83 6.01 -8.17
N ILE A 57 1.56 7.30 -8.18
CA ILE A 57 1.28 8.02 -6.95
C ILE A 57 -0.06 7.58 -6.34
N SER A 58 -1.04 7.27 -7.18
CA SER A 58 -2.34 6.79 -6.71
C SER A 58 -2.23 5.42 -6.05
N THR A 59 -1.41 4.54 -6.62
CA THR A 59 -1.20 3.20 -6.06
C THR A 59 -0.47 3.30 -4.72
N ALA A 60 0.54 4.17 -4.63
CA ALA A 60 1.24 4.41 -3.38
C ALA A 60 0.27 4.90 -2.30
N LYS A 61 -0.65 5.78 -2.65
CA LYS A 61 -1.65 6.28 -1.73
C LYS A 61 -2.59 5.19 -1.24
N VAL A 62 -3.05 4.33 -2.14
CA VAL A 62 -3.94 3.22 -1.79
C VAL A 62 -3.23 2.26 -0.82
N LEU A 63 -1.95 1.97 -1.06
CA LEU A 63 -1.18 1.11 -0.16
C LEU A 63 -1.09 1.72 1.25
N LYS A 64 -0.82 3.00 1.35
CA LYS A 64 -0.76 3.66 2.65
C LYS A 64 -2.12 3.61 3.35
N GLU A 65 -3.18 3.96 2.65
CA GLU A 65 -4.52 3.95 3.23
C GLU A 65 -4.86 2.56 3.78
N TYR A 66 -4.59 1.52 3.02
CA TYR A 66 -4.89 0.18 3.47
C TYR A 66 -4.01 -0.24 4.65
N ALA A 67 -2.73 0.10 4.63
CA ALA A 67 -1.84 -0.21 5.74
C ALA A 67 -2.34 0.40 7.05
N LEU A 68 -2.81 1.65 7.00
CA LEU A 68 -3.37 2.30 8.19
C LEU A 68 -4.69 1.65 8.61
N GLU A 69 -5.52 1.24 7.65
CA GLU A 69 -6.78 0.54 7.96
C GLU A 69 -6.54 -0.75 8.73
N ILE A 70 -5.47 -1.47 8.44
CA ILE A 70 -5.19 -2.73 9.11
C ILE A 70 -4.26 -2.60 10.31
N GLY A 71 -4.03 -1.38 10.76
CA GLY A 71 -3.38 -1.15 12.04
C GLY A 71 -1.92 -0.76 12.05
N ILE A 72 -1.31 -0.54 10.90
CA ILE A 72 0.07 -0.07 10.87
C ILE A 72 0.08 1.40 11.33
N GLN A 73 0.97 1.74 12.23
CA GLN A 73 1.11 3.11 12.69
C GLN A 73 1.68 3.98 11.57
N GLU A 74 1.16 5.16 11.42
CA GLU A 74 1.61 6.04 10.33
C GLU A 74 3.10 6.33 10.40
N LYS A 75 3.64 6.56 11.57
CA LYS A 75 5.07 6.84 11.71
C LYS A 75 5.94 5.65 11.26
N ASP A 76 5.48 4.44 11.52
CA ASP A 76 6.20 3.24 11.11
C ASP A 76 6.12 3.05 9.61
N TRP A 77 4.95 3.30 9.05
CA TRP A 77 4.76 3.26 7.60
C TRP A 77 5.69 4.26 6.92
N ASP A 78 5.69 5.51 7.38
CA ASP A 78 6.49 6.57 6.77
C ASP A 78 7.99 6.28 6.89
N ALA A 79 8.44 5.70 8.00
CA ALA A 79 9.83 5.33 8.16
C ALA A 79 10.26 4.28 7.14
N GLY A 80 9.43 3.26 6.93
CA GLY A 80 9.70 2.24 5.92
C GLY A 80 9.69 2.79 4.50
N VAL A 81 8.74 3.67 4.22
CA VAL A 81 8.64 4.33 2.91
C VAL A 81 9.87 5.20 2.65
N ASN A 82 10.32 5.96 3.64
CA ASN A 82 11.48 6.82 3.45
C ASN A 82 12.72 6.02 3.09
N LYS A 83 12.93 4.86 3.71
CA LYS A 83 14.04 4.00 3.34
C LYS A 83 13.92 3.49 1.92
N ALA A 84 12.73 3.09 1.52
CA ALA A 84 12.48 2.57 0.18
C ALA A 84 12.65 3.66 -0.87
N VAL A 85 12.18 4.87 -0.57
CA VAL A 85 12.34 6.01 -1.47
C VAL A 85 13.84 6.31 -1.65
N ASP A 86 14.61 6.32 -0.57
CA ASP A 86 16.05 6.56 -0.67
C ASP A 86 16.73 5.50 -1.53
N LYS A 87 16.27 4.26 -1.43
CA LYS A 87 16.83 3.17 -2.19
C LYS A 87 16.55 3.29 -3.69
N HIS A 88 15.35 3.71 -4.04
CA HIS A 88 14.90 3.72 -5.44
C HIS A 88 14.98 5.07 -6.14
N TYR A 89 15.14 6.17 -5.39
CA TYR A 89 15.12 7.50 -5.98
C TYR A 89 16.19 7.64 -7.06
N GLY A 90 15.79 8.16 -8.18
CA GLY A 90 16.70 8.33 -9.31
C GLY A 90 16.88 7.11 -10.18
N SER A 91 16.23 6.00 -9.85
CA SER A 91 16.29 4.81 -10.70
C SER A 91 15.48 5.01 -11.96
N LYS A 92 15.93 4.38 -13.02
CA LYS A 92 15.19 4.40 -14.29
C LYS A 92 13.90 3.61 -14.13
N TYR A 93 12.93 3.92 -14.95
CA TYR A 93 11.70 3.17 -14.98
C TYR A 93 11.97 1.71 -15.35
N ASP A 94 11.41 0.81 -14.59
CA ASP A 94 11.54 -0.61 -14.83
C ASP A 94 10.11 -1.17 -14.90
N GLU A 95 9.68 -1.49 -16.10
CA GLU A 95 8.32 -1.96 -16.34
C GLU A 95 8.04 -3.26 -15.59
N ALA A 96 8.96 -4.19 -15.60
CA ALA A 96 8.75 -5.48 -14.94
C ALA A 96 8.57 -5.32 -13.43
N LYS A 97 9.36 -4.49 -12.80
CA LYS A 97 9.24 -4.23 -11.36
C LYS A 97 7.94 -3.52 -11.05
N THR A 98 7.57 -2.53 -11.87
CA THR A 98 6.34 -1.78 -11.68
C THR A 98 5.12 -2.69 -11.82
N GLU A 99 5.11 -3.58 -12.81
CA GLU A 99 4.00 -4.50 -13.01
C GLU A 99 3.89 -5.53 -11.88
N LYS A 100 5.02 -5.97 -11.33
CA LYS A 100 4.99 -6.85 -10.16
C LYS A 100 4.37 -6.14 -8.97
N CYS A 101 4.65 -4.87 -8.80
CA CYS A 101 4.05 -4.08 -7.73
C CYS A 101 2.55 -3.90 -7.95
N HIS A 102 2.12 -3.65 -9.17
CA HIS A 102 0.68 -3.55 -9.46
C HIS A 102 -0.02 -4.87 -9.13
N SER A 103 0.57 -6.00 -9.52
CA SER A 103 0.01 -7.31 -9.21
C SER A 103 -0.06 -7.57 -7.70
N PHE A 104 0.99 -7.17 -6.98
CA PHE A 104 0.99 -7.29 -5.52
C PHE A 104 -0.14 -6.47 -4.90
N VAL A 105 -0.29 -5.22 -5.30
CA VAL A 105 -1.33 -4.36 -4.75
C VAL A 105 -2.72 -4.90 -5.05
N GLU A 106 -2.94 -5.34 -6.29
CA GLU A 106 -4.24 -5.85 -6.69
C GLU A 106 -4.64 -7.09 -5.90
N SER A 107 -3.69 -7.94 -5.53
CA SER A 107 -3.99 -9.12 -4.76
C SER A 107 -4.00 -8.88 -3.25
N PHE A 108 -3.16 -7.94 -2.77
CA PHE A 108 -3.03 -7.69 -1.35
C PHE A 108 -4.11 -6.77 -0.80
N VAL A 109 -4.46 -5.73 -1.52
CA VAL A 109 -5.47 -4.76 -1.09
C VAL A 109 -6.85 -5.18 -1.59
N PRO A 110 -7.84 -5.37 -0.72
CA PRO A 110 -9.19 -5.69 -1.17
C PRO A 110 -9.69 -4.61 -2.14
N ASN A 111 -10.15 -5.04 -3.31
CA ASN A 111 -10.59 -4.15 -4.37
C ASN A 111 -9.50 -3.15 -4.79
N GLY A 112 -8.25 -3.61 -4.75
CA GLY A 112 -7.11 -2.73 -4.99
C GLY A 112 -7.16 -2.01 -6.32
N ALA A 113 -7.42 -2.71 -7.41
CA ALA A 113 -7.49 -2.10 -8.74
C ALA A 113 -8.56 -1.00 -8.81
N GLU A 114 -9.72 -1.26 -8.23
CA GLU A 114 -10.83 -0.31 -8.22
C GLU A 114 -10.50 0.90 -7.36
N ARG A 115 -9.87 0.68 -6.23
CA ARG A 115 -9.44 1.77 -5.34
C ARG A 115 -8.43 2.68 -6.03
N VAL A 116 -7.47 2.10 -6.74
CA VAL A 116 -6.48 2.88 -7.49
C VAL A 116 -7.17 3.71 -8.57
N LYS A 117 -8.10 3.09 -9.30
CA LYS A 117 -8.82 3.78 -10.35
C LYS A 117 -9.56 5.00 -9.81
N LYS A 118 -10.22 4.86 -8.66
CA LYS A 118 -10.93 5.97 -8.03
C LYS A 118 -9.99 7.11 -7.66
N VAL A 119 -8.83 6.79 -7.12
CA VAL A 119 -7.86 7.81 -6.74
C VAL A 119 -7.35 8.55 -7.98
N VAL A 120 -7.04 7.81 -9.04
CA VAL A 120 -6.60 8.43 -10.30
C VAL A 120 -7.66 9.42 -10.79
N GLN A 121 -8.92 9.06 -10.72
CA GLN A 121 -10.01 9.94 -11.16
C GLN A 121 -10.09 11.24 -10.36
N THR A 122 -9.63 11.26 -9.13
CA THR A 122 -9.66 12.47 -8.31
C THR A 122 -8.51 13.44 -8.60
N LEU A 123 -7.55 13.01 -9.41
CA LEU A 123 -6.43 13.88 -9.75
C LEU A 123 -6.71 14.80 -10.94
N TYR A 124 -7.86 14.67 -11.58
CA TYR A 124 -8.21 15.48 -12.74
C TYR A 124 -9.48 16.28 -12.56
#